data_563a67ec9c167ac93e49656e70bf1e39
#
_entry.id   563a67ec9c167ac93e49656e70bf1e39
#
_cell.length_a   1.000
_cell.length_b   1.000
_cell.length_c   1.000
_cell.angle_alpha   90.00
_cell.angle_beta   90.00
_cell.angle_gamma   90.00
#
_symmetry.space_group_name_H-M   'P 1'
#
loop_
_entity.id
_entity.type
_entity.pdbx_description
1 polymer ?
#
loop_
_entity_poly.entity_id
_entity_poly.type
_entity_poly.pdbx_seq_one_letter_code
_entity_poly.pdbx_strand_id
1 'polypeptide(L)'
;MVLRAQNRFNEAIRAYDAVLTLNRNFVPAYANIAYAKLSAGSTEGAIPLLEQAIRLSPRNSDVGSWYRAIGRAHLMEARIDQAAFWLEKARSANPGQGPHLRAWLASAYALEGGSERAAAELAEARRLGSDDRYSSISRLRAAFTGEPKAQALLEATYFAGLRKAGMPEE
;
A
#
# COMPACT_ATOMS: atom_id res chain seq x y z
N MET A 1 -8.19 9.65 11.19
CA MET A 1 -8.81 9.02 10.00
C MET A 1 -9.53 10.02 9.09
N VAL A 2 -10.39 10.89 9.61
CA VAL A 2 -11.21 11.84 8.82
C VAL A 2 -10.37 12.74 7.87
N LEU A 3 -9.32 13.40 8.37
CA LEU A 3 -8.49 14.33 7.57
C LEU A 3 -7.83 13.64 6.35
N ARG A 4 -7.43 12.39 6.49
CA ARG A 4 -6.85 11.62 5.38
C ARG A 4 -7.89 11.28 4.31
N ALA A 5 -9.11 10.95 4.72
CA ALA A 5 -10.23 10.70 3.80
C ALA A 5 -10.65 11.97 3.03
N GLN A 6 -10.34 13.16 3.56
CA GLN A 6 -10.57 14.47 2.93
C GLN A 6 -9.37 15.00 2.13
N ASN A 7 -8.34 14.17 1.88
CA ASN A 7 -7.08 14.56 1.24
C ASN A 7 -6.29 15.67 2.00
N ARG A 8 -6.55 15.85 3.32
CA ARG A 8 -5.85 16.83 4.17
C ARG A 8 -4.64 16.18 4.85
N PHE A 9 -3.74 15.61 4.05
CA PHE A 9 -2.64 14.76 4.56
C PHE A 9 -1.67 15.50 5.46
N ASN A 10 -1.28 16.73 5.12
CA ASN A 10 -0.36 17.52 5.94
C ASN A 10 -0.94 17.89 7.31
N GLU A 11 -2.24 18.13 7.38
CA GLU A 11 -2.90 18.38 8.66
C GLU A 11 -2.99 17.11 9.51
N ALA A 12 -3.25 15.97 8.88
CA ALA A 12 -3.22 14.68 9.56
C ALA A 12 -1.83 14.38 10.14
N ILE A 13 -0.76 14.64 9.38
CA ILE A 13 0.63 14.48 9.85
C ILE A 13 0.87 15.37 11.07
N ARG A 14 0.59 16.68 11.00
CA ARG A 14 0.78 17.60 12.14
C ARG A 14 0.01 17.17 13.39
N ALA A 15 -1.22 16.69 13.23
CA ALA A 15 -2.03 16.23 14.34
C ALA A 15 -1.40 15.00 15.03
N TYR A 16 -0.88 14.04 14.27
CA TYR A 16 -0.21 12.87 14.83
C TYR A 16 1.18 13.20 15.40
N ASP A 17 1.93 14.12 14.81
CA ASP A 17 3.19 14.62 15.38
C ASP A 17 2.97 15.23 16.75
N ALA A 18 1.90 16.03 16.93
CA ALA A 18 1.52 16.55 18.23
C ALA A 18 1.20 15.43 19.24
N VAL A 19 0.58 14.34 18.82
CA VAL A 19 0.37 13.17 19.68
C VAL A 19 1.72 12.55 20.08
N LEU A 20 2.67 12.44 19.17
CA LEU A 20 3.99 11.86 19.45
C LEU A 20 4.85 12.73 20.37
N THR A 21 4.61 14.05 20.44
CA THR A 21 5.25 14.90 21.46
C THR A 21 4.79 14.56 22.88
N LEU A 22 3.55 14.13 23.03
CA LEU A 22 2.95 13.74 24.33
C LEU A 22 3.23 12.28 24.68
N ASN A 23 3.22 11.40 23.68
CA ASN A 23 3.47 9.97 23.85
C ASN A 23 4.26 9.41 22.67
N ARG A 24 5.59 9.30 22.81
CA ARG A 24 6.50 8.78 21.80
C ARG A 24 6.29 7.29 21.46
N ASN A 25 5.55 6.56 22.30
CA ASN A 25 5.29 5.14 22.09
C ASN A 25 3.88 4.88 21.52
N PHE A 26 3.17 5.92 21.10
CA PHE A 26 1.84 5.78 20.54
C PHE A 26 1.92 5.22 19.08
N VAL A 27 1.97 3.91 18.98
CA VAL A 27 2.16 3.14 17.74
C VAL A 27 1.22 3.58 16.59
N PRO A 28 -0.10 3.82 16.83
CA PRO A 28 -0.99 4.22 15.73
C PRO A 28 -0.60 5.54 15.05
N ALA A 29 0.09 6.47 15.75
CA ALA A 29 0.52 7.71 15.14
C ALA A 29 1.57 7.47 14.05
N TYR A 30 2.58 6.64 14.31
CA TYR A 30 3.60 6.29 13.32
C TYR A 30 2.98 5.70 12.04
N ALA A 31 2.09 4.72 12.18
CA ALA A 31 1.43 4.11 11.04
C ALA A 31 0.55 5.10 10.26
N ASN A 32 -0.20 5.96 10.96
CA ASN A 32 -1.07 6.93 10.30
C ASN A 32 -0.31 8.06 9.60
N ILE A 33 0.82 8.53 10.17
CA ILE A 33 1.73 9.48 9.50
C ILE A 33 2.28 8.82 8.23
N ALA A 34 2.74 7.58 8.30
CA ALA A 34 3.26 6.86 7.15
C ALA A 34 2.21 6.71 6.03
N TYR A 35 0.98 6.34 6.38
CA TYR A 35 -0.11 6.28 5.40
C TYR A 35 -0.45 7.65 4.77
N ALA A 36 -0.41 8.73 5.55
CA ALA A 36 -0.62 10.07 5.02
C ALA A 36 0.52 10.47 4.06
N LYS A 37 1.78 10.19 4.42
CA LYS A 37 2.95 10.41 3.56
C LYS A 37 2.86 9.62 2.25
N LEU A 38 2.48 8.34 2.28
CA LEU A 38 2.29 7.54 1.07
C LEU A 38 1.18 8.10 0.17
N SER A 39 0.11 8.62 0.76
CA SER A 39 -0.99 9.24 0.01
C SER A 39 -0.60 10.61 -0.59
N ALA A 40 0.39 11.27 0.00
CA ALA A 40 1.01 12.49 -0.53
C ALA A 40 2.18 12.21 -1.51
N GLY A 41 2.53 10.93 -1.75
CA GLY A 41 3.66 10.56 -2.62
C GLY A 41 5.04 10.77 -1.99
N SER A 42 5.12 10.86 -0.66
CA SER A 42 6.37 10.96 0.12
C SER A 42 6.74 9.59 0.68
N THR A 43 7.38 8.77 -0.13
CA THR A 43 7.69 7.36 0.18
C THR A 43 8.84 7.20 1.17
N GLU A 44 9.93 7.95 1.00
CA GLU A 44 11.13 7.88 1.86
C GLU A 44 10.81 8.07 3.35
N GLY A 45 9.96 9.02 3.68
CA GLY A 45 9.59 9.28 5.07
C GLY A 45 8.58 8.30 5.65
N ALA A 46 7.98 7.41 4.85
CA ALA A 46 6.96 6.47 5.30
C ALA A 46 7.56 5.16 5.86
N ILE A 47 8.60 4.62 5.21
CA ILE A 47 9.22 3.35 5.60
C ILE A 47 9.76 3.39 7.03
N PRO A 48 10.61 4.36 7.45
CA PRO A 48 11.13 4.41 8.81
C PRO A 48 10.05 4.49 9.89
N LEU A 49 8.92 5.16 9.60
CA LEU A 49 7.80 5.26 10.53
C LEU A 49 7.09 3.92 10.71
N LEU A 50 6.89 3.16 9.62
CA LEU A 50 6.31 1.81 9.69
C LEU A 50 7.25 0.84 10.42
N GLU A 51 8.54 0.92 10.16
CA GLU A 51 9.55 0.14 10.89
C GLU A 51 9.55 0.48 12.39
N GLN A 52 9.38 1.76 12.75
CA GLN A 52 9.25 2.16 14.15
C GLN A 52 7.98 1.59 14.78
N ALA A 53 6.84 1.60 14.07
CA ALA A 53 5.61 0.98 14.54
C ALA A 53 5.80 -0.54 14.79
N ILE A 54 6.49 -1.23 13.89
CA ILE A 54 6.81 -2.65 14.02
C ILE A 54 7.74 -2.92 15.22
N ARG A 55 8.79 -2.10 15.40
CA ARG A 55 9.70 -2.22 16.56
C ARG A 55 8.98 -2.06 17.89
N LEU A 56 8.08 -1.07 17.97
CA LEU A 56 7.32 -0.79 19.20
C LEU A 56 6.25 -1.85 19.49
N SER A 57 5.70 -2.50 18.45
CA SER A 57 4.64 -3.49 18.62
C SER A 57 4.72 -4.60 17.56
N PRO A 58 5.70 -5.52 17.66
CA PRO A 58 5.96 -6.54 16.62
C PRO A 58 4.86 -7.62 16.52
N ARG A 59 4.04 -7.76 17.57
CA ARG A 59 2.89 -8.70 17.60
C ARG A 59 1.54 -8.02 17.41
N ASN A 60 1.53 -6.77 16.90
CA ASN A 60 0.30 -6.06 16.64
C ASN A 60 -0.52 -6.75 15.54
N SER A 61 -1.84 -6.77 15.68
CA SER A 61 -2.75 -7.31 14.66
C SER A 61 -2.61 -6.64 13.30
N ASP A 62 -2.16 -5.38 13.27
CA ASP A 62 -1.98 -4.59 12.06
C ASP A 62 -0.61 -4.76 11.39
N VAL A 63 0.29 -5.58 11.96
CA VAL A 63 1.66 -5.72 11.43
C VAL A 63 1.68 -6.13 9.96
N GLY A 64 0.77 -6.99 9.52
CA GLY A 64 0.61 -7.37 8.12
C GLY A 64 0.23 -6.18 7.23
N SER A 65 -0.59 -5.25 7.72
CA SER A 65 -0.95 -4.02 7.01
C SER A 65 0.24 -3.06 6.90
N TRP A 66 1.11 -3.02 7.92
CA TRP A 66 2.35 -2.23 7.89
C TRP A 66 3.35 -2.80 6.89
N TYR A 67 3.55 -4.12 6.84
CA TYR A 67 4.39 -4.77 5.82
C TYR A 67 3.87 -4.48 4.41
N ARG A 68 2.55 -4.55 4.19
CA ARG A 68 1.94 -4.17 2.91
C ARG A 68 2.19 -2.70 2.55
N ALA A 69 2.15 -1.80 3.53
CA ALA A 69 2.44 -0.38 3.29
C ALA A 69 3.91 -0.13 2.94
N ILE A 70 4.85 -0.87 3.55
CA ILE A 70 6.28 -0.85 3.18
C ILE A 70 6.45 -1.38 1.75
N GLY A 71 5.82 -2.50 1.40
CA GLY A 71 5.85 -3.03 0.04
C GLY A 71 5.29 -2.05 -0.99
N ARG A 72 4.18 -1.37 -0.66
CA ARG A 72 3.63 -0.27 -1.47
C ARG A 72 4.65 0.85 -1.68
N ALA A 73 5.33 1.29 -0.61
CA ALA A 73 6.34 2.34 -0.70
C ALA A 73 7.47 1.95 -1.67
N HIS A 74 8.00 0.73 -1.53
CA HIS A 74 9.03 0.21 -2.44
C HIS A 74 8.53 0.12 -3.89
N LEU A 75 7.29 -0.33 -4.11
CA LEU A 75 6.72 -0.40 -5.46
C LEU A 75 6.60 1.00 -6.08
N MET A 76 6.12 1.99 -5.32
CA MET A 76 6.04 3.39 -5.78
C MET A 76 7.41 3.97 -6.15
N GLU A 77 8.50 3.46 -5.59
CA GLU A 77 9.88 3.83 -5.92
C GLU A 77 10.53 2.90 -6.97
N ALA A 78 9.73 2.06 -7.63
CA ALA A 78 10.18 1.06 -8.60
C ALA A 78 11.25 0.08 -8.06
N ARG A 79 11.33 -0.11 -6.74
CA ARG A 79 12.16 -1.13 -6.10
C ARG A 79 11.39 -2.46 -6.02
N ILE A 80 11.29 -3.14 -7.15
CA ILE A 80 10.34 -4.23 -7.36
C ILE A 80 10.62 -5.44 -6.46
N ASP A 81 11.88 -5.89 -6.37
CA ASP A 81 12.28 -7.02 -5.53
C ASP A 81 11.95 -6.77 -4.04
N GLN A 82 12.22 -5.54 -3.56
CA GLN A 82 11.89 -5.14 -2.20
C GLN A 82 10.37 -5.08 -1.99
N ALA A 83 9.64 -4.60 -2.99
CA ALA A 83 8.19 -4.57 -2.94
C ALA A 83 7.61 -5.98 -2.81
N ALA A 84 8.04 -6.92 -3.66
CA ALA A 84 7.59 -8.31 -3.61
C ALA A 84 7.91 -8.95 -2.25
N PHE A 85 9.15 -8.79 -1.76
CA PHE A 85 9.57 -9.30 -0.46
C PHE A 85 8.63 -8.84 0.69
N TRP A 86 8.37 -7.53 0.79
CA TRP A 86 7.54 -7.00 1.86
C TRP A 86 6.06 -7.35 1.71
N LEU A 87 5.55 -7.46 0.48
CA LEU A 87 4.18 -7.90 0.22
C LEU A 87 4.00 -9.38 0.55
N GLU A 88 4.98 -10.24 0.28
CA GLU A 88 4.95 -11.64 0.72
C GLU A 88 5.00 -11.77 2.24
N LYS A 89 5.81 -10.95 2.89
CA LYS A 89 5.85 -10.87 4.35
C LYS A 89 4.50 -10.44 4.93
N ALA A 90 3.80 -9.51 4.27
CA ALA A 90 2.44 -9.12 4.63
C ALA A 90 1.46 -10.29 4.50
N ARG A 91 1.55 -11.08 3.42
CA ARG A 91 0.74 -12.27 3.20
C ARG A 91 0.97 -13.33 4.29
N SER A 92 2.23 -13.57 4.64
CA SER A 92 2.61 -14.54 5.67
C SER A 92 2.14 -14.12 7.06
N ALA A 93 2.19 -12.82 7.37
CA ALA A 93 1.75 -12.29 8.66
C ALA A 93 0.21 -12.31 8.83
N ASN A 94 -0.52 -12.17 7.73
CA ASN A 94 -1.98 -12.25 7.72
C ASN A 94 -2.47 -12.85 6.39
N PRO A 95 -2.62 -14.19 6.31
CA PRO A 95 -3.10 -14.85 5.09
C PRO A 95 -4.52 -14.43 4.66
N GLY A 96 -5.34 -13.95 5.60
CA GLY A 96 -6.68 -13.44 5.35
C GLY A 96 -6.74 -12.00 4.83
N GLN A 97 -5.61 -11.35 4.54
CA GLN A 97 -5.62 -10.04 3.90
C GLN A 97 -6.36 -10.11 2.56
N GLY A 98 -7.31 -9.18 2.41
CA GLY A 98 -8.25 -9.15 1.29
C GLY A 98 -7.63 -8.77 -0.07
N PRO A 99 -8.49 -8.39 -1.02
CA PRO A 99 -8.12 -8.20 -2.43
C PRO A 99 -7.02 -7.16 -2.65
N HIS A 100 -6.89 -6.18 -1.76
CA HIS A 100 -5.83 -5.17 -1.87
C HIS A 100 -4.43 -5.77 -1.90
N LEU A 101 -4.10 -6.70 -0.99
CA LEU A 101 -2.77 -7.32 -0.96
C LEU A 101 -2.51 -8.11 -2.24
N ARG A 102 -3.52 -8.85 -2.70
CA ARG A 102 -3.44 -9.65 -3.93
C ARG A 102 -3.14 -8.79 -5.15
N ALA A 103 -3.81 -7.65 -5.28
CA ALA A 103 -3.56 -6.72 -6.39
C ALA A 103 -2.15 -6.10 -6.34
N TRP A 104 -1.63 -5.78 -5.14
CA TRP A 104 -0.24 -5.33 -4.99
C TRP A 104 0.77 -6.41 -5.38
N LEU A 105 0.55 -7.67 -4.96
CA LEU A 105 1.38 -8.81 -5.34
C LEU A 105 1.32 -9.06 -6.86
N ALA A 106 0.12 -9.03 -7.47
CA ALA A 106 -0.05 -9.17 -8.91
C ALA A 106 0.80 -8.15 -9.69
N SER A 107 0.76 -6.88 -9.25
CA SER A 107 1.57 -5.83 -9.86
C SER A 107 3.07 -6.08 -9.70
N ALA A 108 3.54 -6.40 -8.49
CA ALA A 108 4.95 -6.65 -8.23
C ALA A 108 5.48 -7.82 -9.05
N TYR A 109 4.79 -8.97 -9.05
CA TYR A 109 5.19 -10.14 -9.82
C TYR A 109 5.19 -9.91 -11.33
N ALA A 110 4.21 -9.16 -11.86
CA ALA A 110 4.19 -8.82 -13.27
C ALA A 110 5.40 -7.95 -13.67
N LEU A 111 5.82 -7.05 -12.80
CA LEU A 111 7.00 -6.22 -13.03
C LEU A 111 8.32 -7.00 -12.91
N GLU A 112 8.37 -8.05 -12.08
CA GLU A 112 9.47 -9.01 -12.02
C GLU A 112 9.52 -9.95 -13.24
N GLY A 113 8.48 -9.99 -14.07
CA GLY A 113 8.37 -10.91 -15.20
C GLY A 113 7.66 -12.24 -14.88
N GLY A 114 7.15 -12.40 -13.67
CA GLY A 114 6.41 -13.59 -13.23
C GLY A 114 4.94 -13.59 -13.65
N SER A 115 4.65 -13.69 -14.94
CA SER A 115 3.31 -13.51 -15.52
C SER A 115 2.26 -14.47 -14.97
N GLU A 116 2.58 -15.75 -14.77
CA GLU A 116 1.64 -16.74 -14.21
C GLU A 116 1.26 -16.42 -12.76
N ARG A 117 2.26 -16.09 -11.91
CA ARG A 117 2.02 -15.69 -10.52
C ARG A 117 1.21 -14.40 -10.45
N ALA A 118 1.50 -13.45 -11.31
CA ALA A 118 0.78 -12.18 -11.39
C ALA A 118 -0.70 -12.38 -11.77
N ALA A 119 -0.97 -13.20 -12.79
CA ALA A 119 -2.32 -13.51 -13.23
C ALA A 119 -3.11 -14.24 -12.12
N ALA A 120 -2.48 -15.19 -11.43
CA ALA A 120 -3.11 -15.90 -10.30
C ALA A 120 -3.50 -14.95 -9.14
N GLU A 121 -2.61 -14.03 -8.76
CA GLU A 121 -2.90 -13.06 -7.70
C GLU A 121 -3.98 -12.05 -8.14
N LEU A 122 -4.00 -11.66 -9.40
CA LEU A 122 -5.05 -10.79 -9.94
C LEU A 122 -6.41 -11.47 -9.95
N ALA A 123 -6.47 -12.74 -10.36
CA ALA A 123 -7.70 -13.54 -10.31
C ALA A 123 -8.22 -13.66 -8.87
N GLU A 124 -7.33 -13.89 -7.92
CA GLU A 124 -7.69 -13.97 -6.50
C GLU A 124 -8.15 -12.62 -5.94
N ALA A 125 -7.54 -11.51 -6.36
CA ALA A 125 -8.02 -10.17 -6.00
C ALA A 125 -9.46 -9.93 -6.46
N ARG A 126 -9.79 -10.36 -7.68
CA ARG A 126 -11.16 -10.29 -8.22
C ARG A 126 -12.13 -11.18 -7.45
N ARG A 127 -11.71 -12.40 -7.12
CA ARG A 127 -12.54 -13.36 -6.37
C ARG A 127 -12.86 -12.88 -4.95
N LEU A 128 -11.91 -12.23 -4.28
CA LEU A 128 -12.06 -11.73 -2.92
C LEU A 128 -12.71 -10.35 -2.85
N GLY A 129 -12.75 -9.62 -3.96
CA GLY A 129 -13.38 -8.30 -4.02
C GLY A 129 -14.88 -8.40 -3.81
N SER A 130 -15.42 -7.54 -2.93
CA SER A 130 -16.86 -7.40 -2.71
C SER A 130 -17.53 -6.52 -3.74
N ASP A 131 -16.74 -5.84 -4.57
CA ASP A 131 -17.17 -4.95 -5.64
C ASP A 131 -16.31 -5.16 -6.89
N ASP A 132 -16.66 -4.48 -7.97
CA ASP A 132 -16.04 -4.64 -9.28
C ASP A 132 -14.78 -3.79 -9.51
N ARG A 133 -14.22 -3.17 -8.46
CA ARG A 133 -13.03 -2.27 -8.58
C ARG A 133 -11.81 -2.94 -9.18
N TYR A 134 -11.66 -4.25 -8.99
CA TYR A 134 -10.53 -5.03 -9.54
C TYR A 134 -10.82 -5.57 -10.95
N SER A 135 -11.93 -5.19 -11.57
CA SER A 135 -12.24 -5.61 -12.94
C SER A 135 -11.45 -4.84 -13.98
N SER A 136 -11.13 -3.56 -13.73
CA SER A 136 -10.39 -2.72 -14.66
C SER A 136 -9.50 -1.68 -13.96
N ILE A 137 -8.53 -1.16 -14.70
CA ILE A 137 -7.64 -0.09 -14.26
C ILE A 137 -8.44 1.17 -13.94
N SER A 138 -9.38 1.57 -14.80
CA SER A 138 -10.17 2.79 -14.60
C SER A 138 -10.99 2.73 -13.31
N ARG A 139 -11.64 1.62 -13.00
CA ARG A 139 -12.41 1.44 -11.77
C ARG A 139 -11.53 1.44 -10.53
N LEU A 140 -10.40 0.74 -10.60
CA LEU A 140 -9.45 0.70 -9.49
C LEU A 140 -8.83 2.08 -9.25
N ARG A 141 -8.48 2.82 -10.31
CA ARG A 141 -7.95 4.19 -10.22
C ARG A 141 -8.95 5.13 -9.55
N ALA A 142 -10.24 5.06 -9.90
CA ALA A 142 -11.30 5.86 -9.29
C ALA A 142 -11.44 5.64 -7.78
N ALA A 143 -11.07 4.46 -7.29
CA ALA A 143 -11.10 4.12 -5.87
C ALA A 143 -9.86 4.63 -5.09
N PHE A 144 -8.81 5.08 -5.78
CA PHE A 144 -7.61 5.61 -5.14
C PHE A 144 -7.75 7.10 -4.83
N THR A 145 -7.53 7.43 -3.56
CA THR A 145 -7.40 8.82 -3.08
C THR A 145 -5.93 9.12 -2.81
N GLY A 146 -5.47 10.28 -3.20
CA GLY A 146 -4.08 10.73 -2.99
C GLY A 146 -3.77 11.98 -3.80
N GLU A 147 -2.65 12.62 -3.46
CA GLU A 147 -2.16 13.78 -4.19
C GLU A 147 -1.66 13.38 -5.59
N PRO A 148 -1.61 14.33 -6.54
CA PRO A 148 -1.17 14.06 -7.92
C PRO A 148 0.19 13.35 -8.00
N LYS A 149 1.13 13.69 -7.09
CA LYS A 149 2.43 13.01 -7.01
C LYS A 149 2.30 11.53 -6.70
N ALA A 150 1.45 11.16 -5.74
CA ALA A 150 1.21 9.76 -5.41
C ALA A 150 0.53 9.02 -6.56
N GLN A 151 -0.43 9.68 -7.23
CA GLN A 151 -1.11 9.11 -8.39
C GLN A 151 -0.14 8.86 -9.55
N ALA A 152 0.77 9.80 -9.84
CA ALA A 152 1.79 9.63 -10.88
C ALA A 152 2.74 8.44 -10.58
N LEU A 153 3.18 8.29 -9.33
CA LEU A 153 4.01 7.15 -8.91
C LEU A 153 3.27 5.82 -9.06
N LEU A 154 1.99 5.78 -8.69
CA LEU A 154 1.15 4.58 -8.83
C LEU A 154 0.89 4.24 -10.29
N GLU A 155 0.69 5.23 -11.15
CA GLU A 155 0.50 5.03 -12.58
C GLU A 155 1.74 4.40 -13.23
N ALA A 156 2.92 4.92 -12.88
CA ALA A 156 4.19 4.43 -13.41
C ALA A 156 4.57 3.02 -12.94
N THR A 157 4.01 2.55 -11.83
CA THR A 157 4.41 1.28 -11.20
C THR A 157 3.22 0.34 -10.98
N TYR A 158 2.36 0.63 -10.03
CA TYR A 158 1.26 -0.26 -9.64
C TYR A 158 0.30 -0.56 -10.78
N PHE A 159 -0.20 0.46 -11.46
CA PHE A 159 -1.11 0.27 -12.58
C PHE A 159 -0.40 -0.31 -13.81
N ALA A 160 0.85 0.09 -14.06
CA ALA A 160 1.66 -0.53 -15.11
C ALA A 160 1.86 -2.04 -14.88
N GLY A 161 2.14 -2.45 -13.64
CA GLY A 161 2.24 -3.85 -13.26
C GLY A 161 0.91 -4.61 -13.41
N LEU A 162 -0.21 -4.01 -13.01
CA LEU A 162 -1.53 -4.63 -13.17
C LEU A 162 -1.92 -4.82 -14.64
N ARG A 163 -1.57 -3.88 -15.54
CA ARG A 163 -1.75 -4.06 -16.99
C ARG A 163 -0.95 -5.27 -17.49
N LYS A 164 0.32 -5.39 -17.08
CA LYS A 164 1.15 -6.55 -17.38
C LYS A 164 0.59 -7.86 -16.82
N ALA A 165 -0.10 -7.80 -15.66
CA ALA A 165 -0.79 -8.94 -15.06
C ALA A 165 -2.11 -9.31 -15.79
N GLY A 166 -2.52 -8.54 -16.80
CA GLY A 166 -3.73 -8.79 -17.60
C GLY A 166 -5.00 -8.08 -17.08
N MET A 167 -4.85 -6.99 -16.30
CA MET A 167 -5.99 -6.15 -15.96
C MET A 167 -6.33 -5.24 -17.15
N PRO A 168 -7.59 -5.27 -17.69
CA PRO A 168 -7.99 -4.40 -18.79
C PRO A 168 -8.06 -2.93 -18.34
N GLU A 169 -8.03 -2.01 -19.31
CA GLU A 169 -8.13 -0.57 -19.02
C GLU A 169 -9.55 -0.19 -18.57
N GLU A 170 -10.59 -0.76 -19.24
CA GLU A 170 -12.02 -0.57 -18.96
C GLU A 170 -12.75 -1.90 -18.74
#